data_95439c368706d40adb373dc5bc82b641
#
_entry.id   95439c368706d40adb373dc5bc82b641
#
_cell.length_a   1.000
_cell.length_b   1.000
_cell.length_c   1.000
_cell.angle_alpha   90.00
_cell.angle_beta   90.00
_cell.angle_gamma   90.00
#
_symmetry.space_group_name_H-M   'P 1'
#
loop_
_entity.id
_entity.type
_entity.pdbx_description
1 polymer ?
#
loop_
_entity_poly.entity_id
_entity_poly.type
_entity_poly.pdbx_seq_one_letter_code
_entity_poly.pdbx_strand_id
1 'polypeptide(L)'
;SNLDIKIDNNQEIKILKEPKKPRMGINKSSKDGYSFIGLKSIKKEFTKDDLKNIIENMKKYSTTKLKITHKSNIIILDVPSQNSDNLVNSLKNSGLVLE
;
A
#
# COMPACT_ATOMS: atom_id res chain seq x y z
N SER A 1 -10.71 -6.32 -7.84
CA SER A 1 -11.68 -6.58 -8.88
C SER A 1 -12.32 -5.30 -9.33
N ASN A 2 -12.76 -5.31 -10.54
CA ASN A 2 -13.36 -4.14 -11.10
C ASN A 2 -14.81 -4.39 -11.38
N LEU A 3 -15.61 -3.99 -10.44
CA LEU A 3 -17.04 -4.08 -10.57
C LEU A 3 -17.58 -2.67 -10.40
N ASP A 4 -18.36 -2.24 -11.36
CA ASP A 4 -19.04 -0.97 -11.23
C ASP A 4 -20.39 -1.25 -10.61
N ILE A 5 -20.57 -0.77 -9.40
CA ILE A 5 -21.79 -0.94 -8.66
C ILE A 5 -22.49 0.39 -8.60
N LYS A 6 -23.68 0.44 -9.14
CA LYS A 6 -24.49 1.64 -9.01
C LYS A 6 -25.24 1.61 -7.71
N ILE A 7 -24.92 2.55 -6.87
CA ILE A 7 -25.61 2.74 -5.63
C ILE A 7 -26.36 4.03 -5.78
N ASP A 8 -27.63 3.96 -5.57
CA ASP A 8 -28.42 5.17 -5.60
C ASP A 8 -28.36 5.87 -6.96
N ASN A 9 -29.42 6.17 -7.49
CA ASN A 9 -29.64 6.98 -8.69
C ASN A 9 -28.50 6.97 -9.69
N ASN A 10 -27.58 7.91 -9.54
CA ASN A 10 -26.50 8.10 -10.47
C ASN A 10 -25.14 7.87 -9.84
N GLN A 11 -25.10 7.43 -8.62
CA GLN A 11 -23.83 7.17 -7.98
C GLN A 11 -23.31 5.82 -8.41
N GLU A 12 -22.06 5.79 -8.72
CA GLU A 12 -21.39 4.58 -9.13
C GLU A 12 -20.14 4.41 -8.31
N ILE A 13 -20.04 3.26 -7.68
CA ILE A 13 -18.83 2.91 -6.97
C ILE A 13 -18.06 1.94 -7.82
N LYS A 14 -16.85 2.30 -8.12
CA LYS A 14 -15.94 1.42 -8.82
C LYS A 14 -15.16 0.62 -7.80
N ILE A 15 -15.37 -0.66 -7.81
CA ILE A 15 -14.54 -1.57 -7.06
C ILE A 15 -13.47 -2.05 -8.01
N LEU A 16 -12.28 -1.53 -7.82
CA LEU A 16 -11.18 -1.84 -8.72
C LEU A 16 -10.79 -3.29 -8.57
N LYS A 17 -10.73 -3.95 -9.68
CA LYS A 17 -10.29 -5.32 -9.76
C LYS A 17 -8.84 -5.38 -9.37
N GLU A 18 -8.53 -6.19 -8.40
CA GLU A 18 -7.15 -6.40 -8.06
C GLU A 18 -6.45 -7.14 -9.18
N PRO A 19 -5.24 -6.71 -9.55
CA PRO A 19 -4.46 -7.47 -10.49
C PRO A 19 -4.21 -8.85 -9.92
N LYS A 20 -4.11 -9.84 -10.79
CA LYS A 20 -3.85 -11.22 -10.36
C LYS A 20 -2.59 -11.31 -9.49
N LYS A 21 -1.63 -10.45 -9.76
CA LYS A 21 -0.41 -10.32 -8.97
C LYS A 21 -0.29 -8.86 -8.55
N PRO A 22 -0.45 -8.57 -7.27
CA PRO A 22 -0.24 -7.20 -6.79
C PRO A 22 1.19 -6.77 -7.14
N ARG A 23 1.34 -5.54 -7.56
CA ARG A 23 2.67 -5.01 -7.85
C ARG A 23 3.38 -4.74 -6.52
N MET A 24 4.50 -5.41 -6.35
CA MET A 24 5.33 -5.24 -5.16
C MET A 24 6.36 -4.15 -5.40
N GLY A 25 6.87 -3.58 -4.31
CA GLY A 25 7.89 -2.55 -4.38
C GLY A 25 7.32 -1.20 -4.77
N ILE A 26 8.21 -0.34 -5.24
CA ILE A 26 7.86 1.05 -5.57
C ILE A 26 7.30 1.10 -6.98
N ASN A 27 6.13 1.71 -7.11
CA ASN A 27 5.45 1.87 -8.40
C ASN A 27 5.02 3.32 -8.56
N LYS A 28 5.11 3.81 -9.78
CA LYS A 28 4.65 5.15 -10.09
C LYS A 28 3.12 5.20 -10.02
N SER A 29 2.61 6.21 -9.32
CA SER A 29 1.18 6.46 -9.25
C SER A 29 0.71 7.18 -10.52
N SER A 30 -0.59 7.08 -10.80
CA SER A 30 -1.20 7.92 -11.84
C SER A 30 -1.21 9.39 -11.44
N LYS A 31 -1.08 9.67 -10.15
CA LYS A 31 -0.98 11.02 -9.63
C LYS A 31 0.46 11.49 -9.73
N ASP A 32 0.67 12.61 -10.40
CA ASP A 32 2.00 13.17 -10.64
C ASP A 32 2.74 13.44 -9.33
N GLY A 33 4.01 13.04 -9.27
CA GLY A 33 4.83 13.25 -8.09
C GLY A 33 4.62 12.25 -6.96
N TYR A 34 3.77 11.26 -7.18
CA TYR A 34 3.45 10.27 -6.17
C TYR A 34 3.74 8.85 -6.64
N SER A 35 3.95 8.00 -5.67
CA SER A 35 4.17 6.57 -5.89
C SER A 35 3.28 5.76 -4.97
N PHE A 36 3.14 4.49 -5.25
CA PHE A 36 2.56 3.56 -4.30
C PHE A 36 3.55 2.42 -4.07
N ILE A 37 3.49 1.85 -2.89
CA ILE A 37 4.44 0.82 -2.49
C ILE A 37 3.67 -0.41 -2.08
N GLY A 38 3.92 -1.52 -2.77
CA GLY A 38 3.36 -2.80 -2.41
C GLY A 38 4.29 -3.53 -1.47
N LEU A 39 3.73 -4.02 -0.37
CA LEU A 39 4.45 -4.79 0.63
C LEU A 39 3.81 -6.15 0.76
N LYS A 40 4.64 -7.18 0.78
CA LYS A 40 4.18 -8.53 1.03
C LYS A 40 4.97 -9.11 2.17
N SER A 41 4.27 -9.61 3.18
CA SER A 41 4.92 -10.29 4.29
C SER A 41 5.43 -11.64 3.86
N ILE A 42 6.62 -11.99 4.30
CA ILE A 42 7.15 -13.35 4.10
C ILE A 42 6.40 -14.34 5.00
N LYS A 43 5.77 -13.84 6.05
CA LYS A 43 4.88 -14.62 6.89
C LYS A 43 3.52 -14.74 6.21
N LYS A 44 2.65 -15.59 6.73
CA LYS A 44 1.32 -15.76 6.16
C LYS A 44 0.49 -14.50 6.22
N GLU A 45 0.74 -13.65 7.21
CA GLU A 45 0.00 -12.39 7.35
C GLU A 45 0.82 -11.39 8.14
N PHE A 46 0.47 -10.12 7.98
CA PHE A 46 1.02 -9.06 8.81
C PHE A 46 0.39 -9.14 10.20
N THR A 47 1.23 -9.04 11.23
CA THR A 47 0.75 -8.99 12.60
C THR A 47 0.35 -7.57 12.96
N LYS A 48 -0.30 -7.43 14.11
CA LYS A 48 -0.64 -6.11 14.64
C LYS A 48 0.61 -5.26 14.85
N ASP A 49 1.68 -5.88 15.33
CA ASP A 49 2.95 -5.17 15.54
C ASP A 49 3.58 -4.76 14.22
N ASP A 50 3.47 -5.60 13.19
CA ASP A 50 3.93 -5.24 11.85
C ASP A 50 3.18 -4.02 11.33
N LEU A 51 1.86 -3.97 11.53
CA LEU A 51 1.05 -2.83 11.09
C LEU A 51 1.43 -1.55 11.83
N LYS A 52 1.65 -1.63 13.14
CA LYS A 52 2.12 -0.47 13.91
C LYS A 52 3.44 0.04 13.37
N ASN A 53 4.35 -0.88 13.10
CA ASN A 53 5.67 -0.55 12.57
C ASN A 53 5.55 0.15 11.21
N ILE A 54 4.70 -0.38 10.33
CA ILE A 54 4.46 0.23 9.02
C ILE A 54 3.92 1.64 9.19
N ILE A 55 2.92 1.81 10.05
CA ILE A 55 2.29 3.12 10.26
C ILE A 55 3.28 4.14 10.83
N GLU A 56 4.11 3.74 11.76
CA GLU A 56 5.13 4.63 12.33
C GLU A 56 6.12 5.09 11.26
N ASN A 57 6.53 4.18 10.39
CA ASN A 57 7.42 4.54 9.28
C ASN A 57 6.73 5.45 8.28
N MET A 58 5.45 5.18 7.98
CA MET A 58 4.67 6.05 7.10
C MET A 58 4.62 7.48 7.60
N LYS A 59 4.42 7.66 8.89
CA LYS A 59 4.35 8.98 9.50
C LYS A 59 5.63 9.79 9.32
N LYS A 60 6.78 9.12 9.34
CA LYS A 60 8.07 9.79 9.14
C LYS A 60 8.18 10.43 7.76
N TYR A 61 7.47 9.89 6.79
CA TYR A 61 7.59 10.32 5.40
C TYR A 61 6.32 10.94 4.86
N SER A 62 5.49 11.47 5.76
CA SER A 62 4.27 12.20 5.42
C SER A 62 3.30 11.40 4.56
N THR A 63 3.23 10.11 4.80
CA THR A 63 2.35 9.21 4.08
C THR A 63 1.29 8.70 5.05
N THR A 64 0.03 8.83 4.67
CA THR A 64 -1.08 8.60 5.58
C THR A 64 -2.11 7.59 5.08
N LYS A 65 -1.94 7.04 3.89
CA LYS A 65 -2.93 6.13 3.32
C LYS A 65 -2.32 4.78 3.06
N LEU A 66 -2.98 3.76 3.55
CA LEU A 66 -2.62 2.40 3.20
C LEU A 66 -3.88 1.60 2.91
N LYS A 67 -3.73 0.56 2.15
CA LYS A 67 -4.81 -0.35 1.80
C LYS A 67 -4.35 -1.77 2.08
N ILE A 68 -5.14 -2.51 2.82
CA ILE A 68 -4.88 -3.92 3.05
C ILE A 68 -5.68 -4.68 1.99
N THR A 69 -4.99 -5.29 1.04
CA THR A 69 -5.63 -6.00 -0.05
C THR A 69 -5.79 -7.48 0.27
N HIS A 70 -4.93 -7.97 1.15
CA HIS A 70 -4.94 -9.35 1.58
C HIS A 70 -4.19 -9.43 2.91
N LYS A 71 -4.36 -10.51 3.65
CA LYS A 71 -3.70 -10.67 4.95
C LYS A 71 -2.20 -10.46 4.92
N SER A 72 -1.56 -10.83 3.80
CA SER A 72 -0.13 -10.71 3.65
C SER A 72 0.29 -9.58 2.72
N ASN A 73 -0.65 -8.81 2.20
CA ASN A 73 -0.38 -7.77 1.20
C ASN A 73 -0.94 -6.42 1.64
N ILE A 74 -0.09 -5.41 1.59
CA ILE A 74 -0.46 -4.04 1.92
C ILE A 74 0.05 -3.14 0.81
N ILE A 75 -0.73 -2.15 0.45
CA ILE A 75 -0.30 -1.10 -0.48
C ILE A 75 -0.31 0.22 0.26
N ILE A 76 0.84 0.89 0.28
CA ILE A 76 0.95 2.24 0.80
C ILE A 76 0.71 3.19 -0.36
N LEU A 77 -0.24 4.07 -0.19
CA LEU A 77 -0.71 4.97 -1.24
C LEU A 77 -0.21 6.39 -1.03
N ASP A 78 -0.20 7.16 -2.12
CA ASP A 78 0.11 8.58 -2.10
C ASP A 78 1.44 8.89 -1.39
N VAL A 79 2.45 8.12 -1.73
CA VAL A 79 3.80 8.34 -1.22
C VAL A 79 4.47 9.37 -2.12
N PRO A 80 4.93 10.51 -1.57
CA PRO A 80 5.73 11.42 -2.39
C PRO A 80 6.90 10.65 -3.00
N SER A 81 7.04 10.71 -4.31
CA SER A 81 8.02 9.87 -5.01
C SER A 81 9.45 10.08 -4.49
N GLN A 82 9.76 11.30 -4.08
CA GLN A 82 11.08 11.62 -3.51
C GLN A 82 11.34 10.91 -2.19
N ASN A 83 10.30 10.44 -1.50
CA ASN A 83 10.42 9.77 -0.21
C ASN A 83 10.33 8.25 -0.33
N SER A 84 10.01 7.73 -1.51
CA SER A 84 9.68 6.32 -1.64
C SER A 84 10.85 5.39 -1.31
N ASP A 85 12.04 5.68 -1.79
CA ASP A 85 13.21 4.86 -1.48
C ASP A 85 13.54 4.88 0.01
N ASN A 86 13.48 6.05 0.61
CA ASN A 86 13.77 6.21 2.04
C ASN A 86 12.75 5.46 2.88
N LEU A 87 11.48 5.52 2.50
CA LEU A 87 10.42 4.80 3.21
C LEU A 87 10.65 3.29 3.13
N VAL A 88 10.94 2.77 1.95
CA VAL A 88 11.19 1.34 1.80
C VAL A 88 12.40 0.90 2.63
N ASN A 89 13.49 1.68 2.59
CA ASN A 89 14.66 1.38 3.38
C ASN A 89 14.37 1.41 4.88
N SER A 90 13.59 2.39 5.32
CA SER A 90 13.19 2.49 6.72
C SER A 90 12.37 1.29 7.16
N LEU A 91 11.45 0.85 6.31
CA LEU A 91 10.65 -0.35 6.59
C LEU A 91 11.52 -1.59 6.71
N LYS A 92 12.45 -1.77 5.80
CA LYS A 92 13.38 -2.90 5.86
C LYS A 92 14.25 -2.86 7.10
N ASN A 93 14.71 -1.68 7.49
CA ASN A 93 15.59 -1.52 8.64
C ASN A 93 14.85 -1.63 9.97
N SER A 94 13.55 -1.56 9.96
CA SER A 94 12.74 -1.61 11.18
C SER A 94 12.42 -3.04 11.63
N GLY A 95 12.95 -4.03 10.94
CA GLY A 95 12.75 -5.42 11.32
C GLY A 95 11.59 -6.10 10.62
N LEU A 96 10.92 -5.43 9.69
CA LEU A 96 9.89 -6.05 8.89
C LEU A 96 10.53 -7.05 7.93
N VAL A 97 9.98 -8.25 7.91
CA VAL A 97 10.43 -9.29 6.99
C VAL A 97 9.51 -9.27 5.79
N LEU A 98 10.03 -8.77 4.69
CA LEU A 98 9.27 -8.61 3.44
C LEU A 98 9.83 -9.52 2.37
N GLU A 99 8.93 -9.93 1.52
CA GLU A 99 9.29 -10.73 0.35
C GLU A 99 9.77 -9.84 -0.79
#